data_6605686396765679880af9c5ea770905
#
_entry.id   6605686396765679880af9c5ea770905
#
_cell.length_a   1.000
_cell.length_b   1.000
_cell.length_c   1.000
_cell.angle_alpha   90.00
_cell.angle_beta   90.00
_cell.angle_gamma   90.00
#
_symmetry.space_group_name_H-M   'P 1'
#
loop_
_entity.id
_entity.type
_entity.pdbx_description
1 polymer ?
#
loop_
_entity_poly.entity_id
_entity_poly.type
_entity_poly.pdbx_seq_one_letter_code
_entity_poly.pdbx_strand_id
1 'polypeptide(L)'
;KNNKLKLEGLVLNKKFKIIDLKKAQLNYLDKKDIYNKLSIISKKNFYLLSGDTFNVDSLIENLIKADDKSDIILKNFKLKLNIDKLFLDKYSVLNNFEGNLSFNNDEIKDGNLVGYFSNNKKFNLTINSNGDEKITTLFLDNAEAIVKRYKFIKGFEEGSLDYYSTKKNKNTISTLKIYDFKLKEL
;
A
#
# COMPACT_ATOMS: atom_id res chain seq x y z
N LYS A 1 21.57 11.91 11.52
CA LYS A 1 21.11 11.10 10.36
C LYS A 1 20.70 12.08 9.28
N ASN A 2 21.32 12.03 8.10
CA ASN A 2 21.03 12.98 7.02
C ASN A 2 19.94 12.38 6.11
N ASN A 3 18.78 13.02 6.06
CA ASN A 3 17.75 12.70 5.06
C ASN A 3 18.29 13.09 3.68
N LYS A 4 18.08 12.22 2.68
CA LYS A 4 18.58 12.41 1.33
C LYS A 4 17.47 12.15 0.32
N LEU A 5 17.25 13.11 -0.56
CA LEU A 5 16.42 12.97 -1.77
C LEU A 5 17.30 13.27 -2.98
N LYS A 6 17.34 12.34 -3.93
CA LYS A 6 17.98 12.52 -5.23
C LYS A 6 16.97 12.27 -6.32
N LEU A 7 16.79 13.23 -7.23
CA LEU A 7 15.89 13.13 -8.38
C LEU A 7 16.69 13.32 -9.67
N GLU A 8 16.39 12.49 -10.66
CA GLU A 8 16.99 12.54 -11.98
C GLU A 8 15.88 12.52 -13.04
N GLY A 9 15.95 13.44 -13.99
CA GLY A 9 15.00 13.54 -15.09
C GLY A 9 13.57 13.85 -14.67
N LEU A 10 13.39 14.64 -13.61
CA LEU A 10 12.07 15.13 -13.20
C LEU A 10 11.57 16.17 -14.18
N VAL A 11 10.37 15.94 -14.72
CA VAL A 11 9.67 16.90 -15.60
C VAL A 11 8.33 17.25 -14.97
N LEU A 12 8.08 18.55 -14.82
CA LEU A 12 6.85 19.09 -14.27
C LEU A 12 6.09 19.87 -15.35
N ASN A 13 4.75 19.89 -15.26
CA ASN A 13 3.93 20.79 -16.05
C ASN A 13 3.82 22.19 -15.41
N LYS A 14 3.11 23.11 -16.07
CA LYS A 14 2.88 24.48 -15.56
C LYS A 14 2.13 24.56 -14.23
N LYS A 15 1.48 23.46 -13.81
CA LYS A 15 0.75 23.33 -12.53
C LYS A 15 1.56 22.53 -11.48
N PHE A 16 2.87 22.36 -11.69
CA PHE A 16 3.78 21.58 -10.84
C PHE A 16 3.41 20.11 -10.65
N LYS A 17 2.63 19.53 -11.58
CA LYS A 17 2.34 18.10 -11.57
C LYS A 17 3.44 17.32 -12.28
N ILE A 18 3.79 16.14 -11.77
CA ILE A 18 4.83 15.29 -12.36
C ILE A 18 4.33 14.70 -13.68
N ILE A 19 5.04 15.00 -14.77
CA ILE A 19 4.81 14.42 -16.09
C ILE A 19 5.72 13.21 -16.32
N ASP A 20 6.98 13.35 -15.90
CA ASP A 20 7.98 12.29 -16.06
C ASP A 20 9.03 12.33 -14.94
N LEU A 21 9.59 11.17 -14.64
CA LEU A 21 10.63 11.00 -13.64
C LEU A 21 11.48 9.79 -14.05
N LYS A 22 12.77 9.98 -14.32
CA LYS A 22 13.66 8.88 -14.66
C LYS A 22 14.04 8.06 -13.43
N LYS A 23 14.42 8.74 -12.34
CA LYS A 23 14.84 8.08 -11.11
C LYS A 23 14.62 8.99 -9.91
N ALA A 24 14.18 8.38 -8.80
CA ALA A 24 14.21 8.99 -7.48
C ALA A 24 14.88 8.05 -6.48
N GLN A 25 15.64 8.59 -5.54
CA GLN A 25 16.20 7.88 -4.39
C GLN A 25 15.87 8.66 -3.13
N LEU A 26 15.23 7.98 -2.16
CA LEU A 26 14.80 8.56 -0.90
C LEU A 26 15.42 7.75 0.24
N ASN A 27 16.17 8.43 1.09
CA ASN A 27 16.67 7.88 2.35
C ASN A 27 16.26 8.87 3.44
N TYR A 28 15.38 8.47 4.34
CA TYR A 28 14.91 9.37 5.39
C TYR A 28 14.45 8.62 6.64
N LEU A 29 14.60 9.28 7.78
CA LEU A 29 13.99 8.86 9.03
C LEU A 29 12.63 9.54 9.15
N ASP A 30 11.58 8.77 9.32
CA ASP A 30 10.24 9.31 9.50
C ASP A 30 9.96 9.73 10.96
N LYS A 31 8.76 10.24 11.21
CA LYS A 31 8.32 10.69 12.55
C LYS A 31 8.14 9.54 13.56
N LYS A 32 8.14 8.29 13.10
CA LYS A 32 8.03 7.08 13.94
C LYS A 32 9.38 6.39 14.13
N ASP A 33 10.49 7.09 13.82
CA ASP A 33 11.86 6.60 13.88
C ASP A 33 12.14 5.37 13.00
N ILE A 34 11.36 5.18 11.93
CA ILE A 34 11.61 4.15 10.92
C ILE A 34 12.46 4.76 9.81
N TYR A 35 13.59 4.14 9.53
CA TYR A 35 14.48 4.56 8.44
C TYR A 35 13.97 3.99 7.12
N ASN A 36 13.58 4.87 6.23
CA ASN A 36 13.07 4.53 4.90
C ASN A 36 14.19 4.62 3.87
N LYS A 37 14.32 3.61 3.01
CA LYS A 37 15.30 3.56 1.94
C LYS A 37 14.67 3.01 0.68
N LEU A 38 14.41 3.89 -0.26
CA LEU A 38 13.62 3.63 -1.46
C LEU A 38 14.32 4.11 -2.73
N SER A 39 14.05 3.43 -3.82
CA SER A 39 14.41 3.83 -5.18
C SER A 39 13.22 3.65 -6.11
N ILE A 40 12.92 4.66 -6.90
CA ILE A 40 11.96 4.62 -8.00
C ILE A 40 12.74 4.76 -9.30
N ILE A 41 12.56 3.83 -10.24
CA ILE A 41 13.24 3.85 -11.53
C ILE A 41 12.21 3.68 -12.64
N SER A 42 12.18 4.63 -13.58
CA SER A 42 11.39 4.52 -14.80
C SER A 42 11.95 3.42 -15.69
N LYS A 43 11.11 2.52 -16.14
CA LYS A 43 11.35 1.51 -17.15
C LYS A 43 10.47 1.78 -18.37
N LYS A 44 10.68 1.11 -19.48
CA LYS A 44 9.96 1.35 -20.74
C LYS A 44 8.42 1.42 -20.56
N ASN A 45 7.83 0.55 -19.73
CA ASN A 45 6.39 0.38 -19.60
C ASN A 45 5.87 0.45 -18.16
N PHE A 46 6.74 0.69 -17.17
CA PHE A 46 6.37 0.74 -15.75
C PHE A 46 7.43 1.48 -14.94
N TYR A 47 7.08 1.86 -13.73
CA TYR A 47 8.02 2.29 -12.70
C TYR A 47 8.32 1.13 -11.75
N LEU A 48 9.59 0.92 -11.43
CA LEU A 48 10.01 0.00 -10.39
C LEU A 48 10.25 0.79 -9.10
N LEU A 49 9.45 0.51 -8.08
CA LEU A 49 9.68 0.94 -6.70
C LEU A 49 10.34 -0.20 -5.95
N SER A 50 11.56 -0.01 -5.51
CA SER A 50 12.32 -0.98 -4.73
C SER A 50 12.95 -0.36 -3.50
N GLY A 51 13.22 -1.16 -2.48
CA GLY A 51 13.87 -0.66 -1.28
C GLY A 51 14.06 -1.69 -0.18
N ASP A 52 14.96 -1.37 0.75
CA ASP A 52 15.22 -2.22 1.91
C ASP A 52 14.08 -2.06 2.94
N THR A 53 13.62 -0.81 3.12
CA THR A 53 12.57 -0.49 4.11
C THR A 53 11.66 0.63 3.62
N PHE A 54 10.35 0.46 3.88
CA PHE A 54 9.37 1.50 3.64
C PHE A 54 8.24 1.47 4.68
N ASN A 55 7.99 2.61 5.30
CA ASN A 55 6.85 2.81 6.18
C ASN A 55 5.68 3.44 5.42
N VAL A 56 4.62 2.66 5.19
CA VAL A 56 3.41 3.12 4.50
C VAL A 56 2.31 3.59 5.43
N ASP A 57 2.54 3.58 6.73
CA ASP A 57 1.55 3.93 7.76
C ASP A 57 0.89 5.30 7.49
N SER A 58 1.70 6.35 7.26
CA SER A 58 1.18 7.68 6.93
C SER A 58 0.42 7.73 5.60
N LEU A 59 0.83 6.93 4.60
CA LEU A 59 0.11 6.84 3.32
C LEU A 59 -1.26 6.18 3.51
N ILE A 60 -1.31 5.09 4.28
CA ILE A 60 -2.58 4.42 4.59
C ILE A 60 -3.51 5.37 5.36
N GLU A 61 -3.00 6.08 6.38
CA GLU A 61 -3.79 7.07 7.11
C GLU A 61 -4.34 8.17 6.20
N ASN A 62 -3.53 8.69 5.29
CA ASN A 62 -3.95 9.70 4.34
C ASN A 62 -4.99 9.17 3.36
N LEU A 63 -4.83 7.96 2.84
CA LEU A 63 -5.81 7.33 1.94
C LEU A 63 -7.19 7.13 2.60
N ILE A 64 -7.21 6.90 3.91
CA ILE A 64 -8.46 6.71 4.68
C ILE A 64 -9.10 8.06 5.02
N LYS A 65 -8.30 9.08 5.30
CA LYS A 65 -8.78 10.41 5.70
C LYS A 65 -9.07 11.33 4.53
N ALA A 66 -8.61 10.99 3.32
CA ALA A 66 -8.63 11.90 2.19
C ALA A 66 -10.01 11.97 1.54
N ASP A 67 -10.71 13.05 1.86
CA ASP A 67 -11.70 13.66 0.97
C ASP A 67 -11.02 14.39 -0.23
N ASP A 68 -9.73 14.68 -0.13
CA ASP A 68 -8.99 15.43 -1.15
C ASP A 68 -8.13 14.50 -2.03
N LYS A 69 -8.52 14.42 -3.29
CA LYS A 69 -7.71 13.80 -4.35
C LYS A 69 -6.42 14.61 -4.52
N SER A 70 -5.31 14.06 -4.07
CA SER A 70 -3.99 14.64 -4.38
C SER A 70 -3.62 14.33 -5.82
N ASP A 71 -4.04 15.17 -6.75
CA ASP A 71 -3.71 15.14 -8.18
C ASP A 71 -2.20 15.36 -8.45
N ILE A 72 -1.33 14.57 -7.88
CA ILE A 72 0.12 14.75 -8.02
C ILE A 72 0.64 14.20 -9.35
N ILE A 73 0.01 13.15 -9.88
CA ILE A 73 0.45 12.45 -11.09
C ILE A 73 -0.70 12.45 -12.10
N LEU A 74 -0.43 12.94 -13.31
CA LEU A 74 -1.44 13.09 -14.38
C LEU A 74 -1.49 11.94 -15.39
N LYS A 75 -0.79 10.84 -15.16
CA LYS A 75 -0.54 9.86 -16.20
C LYS A 75 -0.99 8.47 -15.80
N ASN A 76 -1.56 7.72 -16.74
CA ASN A 76 -1.72 6.29 -16.58
C ASN A 76 -0.33 5.63 -16.50
N PHE A 77 -0.09 4.86 -15.45
CA PHE A 77 1.20 4.20 -15.27
C PHE A 77 1.03 2.86 -14.57
N LYS A 78 2.05 2.04 -14.72
CA LYS A 78 2.18 0.76 -14.01
C LYS A 78 3.32 0.88 -13.00
N LEU A 79 3.10 0.36 -11.81
CA LEU A 79 4.08 0.32 -10.73
C LEU A 79 4.37 -1.14 -10.38
N LYS A 80 5.63 -1.52 -10.44
CA LYS A 80 6.15 -2.76 -9.85
C LYS A 80 6.76 -2.44 -8.51
N LEU A 81 6.45 -3.26 -7.49
CA LEU A 81 6.96 -3.10 -6.14
C LEU A 81 7.87 -4.28 -5.78
N ASN A 82 8.96 -3.99 -5.08
CA ASN A 82 9.85 -4.97 -4.48
C ASN A 82 10.51 -4.33 -3.25
N ILE A 83 9.95 -4.58 -2.07
CA ILE A 83 10.37 -3.98 -0.79
C ILE A 83 10.68 -5.11 0.19
N ASP A 84 11.89 -5.13 0.72
CA ASP A 84 12.28 -6.19 1.66
C ASP A 84 11.46 -6.14 2.95
N LYS A 85 11.23 -4.93 3.50
CA LYS A 85 10.42 -4.71 4.71
C LYS A 85 9.46 -3.54 4.53
N LEU A 86 8.16 -3.83 4.47
CA LEU A 86 7.10 -2.84 4.43
C LEU A 86 6.45 -2.72 5.81
N PHE A 87 6.57 -1.57 6.45
CA PHE A 87 5.92 -1.28 7.73
C PHE A 87 4.50 -0.77 7.49
N LEU A 88 3.49 -1.55 7.91
CA LEU A 88 2.09 -1.12 7.93
C LEU A 88 1.84 -0.14 9.08
N ASP A 89 2.51 -0.39 10.20
CA ASP A 89 2.64 0.46 11.39
C ASP A 89 3.93 0.11 12.15
N LYS A 90 4.11 0.65 13.35
CA LYS A 90 5.29 0.39 14.18
C LYS A 90 5.50 -1.09 14.55
N TYR A 91 4.44 -1.89 14.57
CA TYR A 91 4.43 -3.27 15.07
C TYR A 91 4.20 -4.31 13.97
N SER A 92 3.60 -3.90 12.87
CA SER A 92 3.16 -4.79 11.79
C SER A 92 4.03 -4.58 10.56
N VAL A 93 4.83 -5.59 10.24
CA VAL A 93 5.79 -5.57 9.12
C VAL A 93 5.49 -6.71 8.16
N LEU A 94 5.46 -6.41 6.89
CA LEU A 94 5.46 -7.36 5.79
C LEU A 94 6.88 -7.50 5.24
N ASN A 95 7.39 -8.72 5.20
CA ASN A 95 8.65 -9.06 4.57
C ASN A 95 8.41 -9.50 3.12
N ASN A 96 9.41 -9.31 2.27
CA ASN A 96 9.37 -9.70 0.85
C ASN A 96 8.09 -9.20 0.18
N PHE A 97 7.79 -7.92 0.36
CA PHE A 97 6.59 -7.32 -0.21
C PHE A 97 6.80 -7.00 -1.68
N GLU A 98 6.01 -7.63 -2.52
CA GLU A 98 6.12 -7.49 -3.96
C GLU A 98 4.75 -7.40 -4.65
N GLY A 99 4.76 -6.93 -5.87
CA GLY A 99 3.56 -6.95 -6.71
C GLY A 99 3.54 -5.88 -7.79
N ASN A 100 2.35 -5.71 -8.34
CA ASN A 100 2.11 -4.79 -9.43
C ASN A 100 0.82 -4.00 -9.15
N LEU A 101 0.84 -2.72 -9.52
CA LEU A 101 -0.33 -1.85 -9.53
C LEU A 101 -0.43 -1.19 -10.92
N SER A 102 -1.63 -1.06 -11.45
CA SER A 102 -1.90 -0.22 -12.60
C SER A 102 -2.83 0.93 -12.22
N PHE A 103 -2.47 2.12 -12.63
CA PHE A 103 -3.19 3.35 -12.36
C PHE A 103 -3.80 3.89 -13.64
N ASN A 104 -5.03 4.40 -13.51
CA ASN A 104 -5.68 5.22 -14.50
C ASN A 104 -6.02 6.55 -13.82
N ASN A 105 -5.31 7.61 -14.18
CA ASN A 105 -5.24 8.83 -13.40
C ASN A 105 -4.83 8.51 -11.95
N ASP A 106 -5.55 8.97 -10.94
CA ASP A 106 -5.23 8.74 -9.53
C ASP A 106 -5.89 7.47 -8.94
N GLU A 107 -6.58 6.67 -9.77
CA GLU A 107 -7.25 5.47 -9.31
C GLU A 107 -6.47 4.20 -9.64
N ILE A 108 -6.35 3.30 -8.67
CA ILE A 108 -5.85 1.95 -8.91
C ILE A 108 -6.92 1.18 -9.68
N LYS A 109 -6.57 0.75 -10.89
CA LYS A 109 -7.40 -0.10 -11.76
C LYS A 109 -7.24 -1.57 -11.40
N ASP A 110 -6.00 -2.02 -11.43
CA ASP A 110 -5.66 -3.40 -11.14
C ASP A 110 -4.46 -3.47 -10.21
N GLY A 111 -4.41 -4.51 -9.41
CA GLY A 111 -3.32 -4.72 -8.48
C GLY A 111 -3.25 -6.16 -8.01
N ASN A 112 -2.02 -6.58 -7.76
CA ASN A 112 -1.74 -7.81 -7.06
C ASN A 112 -0.52 -7.58 -6.17
N LEU A 113 -0.72 -7.63 -4.86
CA LEU A 113 0.31 -7.37 -3.86
C LEU A 113 0.38 -8.56 -2.91
N VAL A 114 1.59 -9.05 -2.69
CA VAL A 114 1.89 -10.16 -1.79
C VAL A 114 2.99 -9.76 -0.84
N GLY A 115 2.93 -10.26 0.37
CA GLY A 115 3.98 -10.10 1.38
C GLY A 115 3.76 -11.09 2.52
N TYR A 116 4.67 -11.12 3.48
CA TYR A 116 4.62 -12.09 4.56
C TYR A 116 4.86 -11.41 5.90
N PHE A 117 3.94 -11.61 6.84
CA PHE A 117 4.18 -11.30 8.25
C PHE A 117 5.25 -12.22 8.84
N SER A 118 5.64 -11.98 10.09
CA SER A 118 6.44 -12.91 10.85
C SER A 118 5.79 -14.32 10.84
N ASN A 119 6.60 -15.36 10.89
CA ASN A 119 6.15 -16.76 10.81
C ASN A 119 5.52 -17.17 9.48
N ASN A 120 5.90 -16.52 8.37
CA ASN A 120 5.42 -16.80 7.03
C ASN A 120 3.89 -16.65 6.83
N LYS A 121 3.21 -15.94 7.72
CA LYS A 121 1.79 -15.61 7.55
C LYS A 121 1.60 -14.67 6.36
N LYS A 122 0.74 -15.05 5.44
CA LYS A 122 0.58 -14.38 4.15
C LYS A 122 -0.31 -13.14 4.23
N PHE A 123 0.08 -12.12 3.47
CA PHE A 123 -0.72 -10.99 3.04
C PHE A 123 -0.92 -11.11 1.53
N ASN A 124 -2.15 -11.02 1.07
CA ASN A 124 -2.46 -11.01 -0.37
C ASN A 124 -3.61 -10.01 -0.64
N LEU A 125 -3.34 -9.03 -1.49
CA LEU A 125 -4.32 -8.06 -1.96
C LEU A 125 -4.44 -8.15 -3.47
N THR A 126 -5.66 -8.34 -3.97
CA THR A 126 -5.94 -8.25 -5.41
C THR A 126 -7.00 -7.18 -5.68
N ILE A 127 -6.82 -6.46 -6.77
CA ILE A 127 -7.73 -5.45 -7.28
C ILE A 127 -7.91 -5.73 -8.77
N ASN A 128 -9.14 -5.92 -9.22
CA ASN A 128 -9.47 -6.14 -10.62
C ASN A 128 -10.60 -5.21 -11.02
N SER A 129 -10.44 -4.50 -12.14
CA SER A 129 -11.50 -3.67 -12.70
C SER A 129 -11.94 -4.19 -14.06
N ASN A 130 -13.23 -4.34 -14.24
CA ASN A 130 -13.85 -4.73 -15.50
C ASN A 130 -15.02 -3.77 -15.81
N GLY A 131 -14.82 -2.89 -16.79
CA GLY A 131 -15.77 -1.82 -17.09
C GLY A 131 -15.97 -0.91 -15.87
N ASP A 132 -17.22 -0.81 -15.41
CA ASP A 132 -17.63 0.03 -14.29
C ASP A 132 -17.52 -0.66 -12.92
N GLU A 133 -17.12 -1.93 -12.92
CA GLU A 133 -17.02 -2.73 -11.71
C GLU A 133 -15.56 -2.88 -11.27
N LYS A 134 -15.32 -2.69 -9.97
CA LYS A 134 -14.02 -2.89 -9.33
C LYS A 134 -14.18 -3.85 -8.17
N ILE A 135 -13.45 -4.96 -8.25
CA ILE A 135 -13.43 -6.00 -7.21
C ILE A 135 -12.11 -5.88 -6.46
N THR A 136 -12.20 -5.80 -5.14
CA THR A 136 -11.03 -5.81 -4.25
C THR A 136 -11.14 -6.99 -3.30
N THR A 137 -10.09 -7.81 -3.23
CA THR A 137 -10.00 -8.94 -2.32
C THR A 137 -8.74 -8.79 -1.47
N LEU A 138 -8.86 -8.88 -0.16
CA LEU A 138 -7.73 -8.92 0.76
C LEU A 138 -7.82 -10.18 1.61
N PHE A 139 -6.76 -10.95 1.61
CA PHE A 139 -6.59 -12.12 2.45
C PHE A 139 -5.39 -11.94 3.37
N LEU A 140 -5.59 -12.21 4.67
CA LEU A 140 -4.56 -12.12 5.69
C LEU A 140 -4.56 -13.37 6.58
N ASP A 141 -3.43 -14.04 6.69
CA ASP A 141 -3.21 -15.08 7.72
C ASP A 141 -2.99 -14.49 9.12
N ASN A 142 -2.90 -13.16 9.23
CA ASN A 142 -2.76 -12.42 10.48
C ASN A 142 -3.74 -11.24 10.53
N ALA A 143 -4.96 -11.50 11.00
CA ALA A 143 -6.00 -10.49 11.17
C ALA A 143 -5.63 -9.43 12.22
N GLU A 144 -4.85 -9.82 13.22
CA GLU A 144 -4.43 -8.98 14.34
C GLU A 144 -3.79 -7.66 13.89
N ALA A 145 -2.97 -7.70 12.80
CA ALA A 145 -2.30 -6.55 12.25
C ALA A 145 -3.28 -5.44 11.82
N ILE A 146 -4.46 -5.81 11.32
CA ILE A 146 -5.50 -4.87 10.89
C ILE A 146 -6.45 -4.53 12.03
N VAL A 147 -6.93 -5.53 12.77
CA VAL A 147 -7.91 -5.33 13.85
C VAL A 147 -7.35 -4.42 14.95
N LYS A 148 -6.10 -4.64 15.38
CA LYS A 148 -5.43 -3.78 16.37
C LYS A 148 -5.18 -2.37 15.86
N ARG A 149 -4.78 -2.21 14.60
CA ARG A 149 -4.58 -0.90 13.99
C ARG A 149 -5.82 -0.03 14.05
N TYR A 150 -6.97 -0.59 13.69
CA TYR A 150 -8.25 0.14 13.65
C TYR A 150 -9.04 0.07 14.95
N LYS A 151 -8.54 -0.65 15.96
CA LYS A 151 -9.18 -0.82 17.27
C LYS A 151 -10.64 -1.32 17.18
N PHE A 152 -10.93 -2.14 16.19
CA PHE A 152 -12.28 -2.68 15.97
C PHE A 152 -12.78 -3.52 17.14
N ILE A 153 -11.89 -4.30 17.75
CA ILE A 153 -12.23 -5.23 18.84
C ILE A 153 -11.13 -5.14 19.90
N LYS A 154 -11.52 -4.93 21.17
CA LYS A 154 -10.59 -4.97 22.30
C LYS A 154 -10.18 -6.40 22.61
N GLY A 155 -8.95 -6.63 23.05
CA GLY A 155 -8.44 -7.92 23.44
C GLY A 155 -8.27 -8.91 22.28
N PHE A 156 -8.36 -8.47 21.02
CA PHE A 156 -8.25 -9.32 19.85
C PHE A 156 -6.82 -9.82 19.66
N GLU A 157 -6.69 -11.14 19.42
CA GLU A 157 -5.43 -11.80 19.13
C GLU A 157 -5.61 -12.85 18.03
N GLU A 158 -4.55 -13.06 17.25
CA GLU A 158 -4.45 -14.07 16.20
C GLU A 158 -5.48 -13.85 15.06
N GLY A 159 -5.95 -14.97 14.49
CA GLY A 159 -6.98 -15.03 13.44
C GLY A 159 -6.49 -14.73 12.03
N SER A 160 -7.32 -15.14 11.08
CA SER A 160 -7.20 -14.80 9.67
C SER A 160 -8.36 -13.87 9.25
N LEU A 161 -8.19 -13.16 8.13
CA LEU A 161 -9.17 -12.18 7.65
C LEU A 161 -9.34 -12.30 6.15
N ASP A 162 -10.60 -12.40 5.72
CA ASP A 162 -11.03 -12.26 4.34
C ASP A 162 -11.85 -10.98 4.18
N TYR A 163 -11.43 -10.12 3.28
CA TYR A 163 -12.20 -8.97 2.86
C TYR A 163 -12.47 -9.05 1.36
N TYR A 164 -13.72 -8.87 0.99
CA TYR A 164 -14.18 -8.79 -0.38
C TYR A 164 -15.02 -7.52 -0.55
N SER A 165 -14.76 -6.77 -1.60
CA SER A 165 -15.52 -5.56 -1.91
C SER A 165 -15.75 -5.45 -3.40
N THR A 166 -17.00 -5.14 -3.78
CA THR A 166 -17.38 -4.77 -5.13
C THR A 166 -17.84 -3.32 -5.15
N LYS A 167 -17.17 -2.50 -5.95
CA LYS A 167 -17.58 -1.12 -6.24
C LYS A 167 -18.13 -1.07 -7.65
N LYS A 168 -19.37 -0.62 -7.80
CA LYS A 168 -20.00 -0.36 -9.11
C LYS A 168 -20.60 1.06 -9.10
N ASN A 169 -20.11 1.90 -9.99
CA ASN A 169 -20.42 3.34 -10.00
C ASN A 169 -20.08 3.99 -8.65
N LYS A 170 -21.10 4.53 -7.95
CA LYS A 170 -20.97 5.15 -6.61
C LYS A 170 -21.25 4.21 -5.45
N ASN A 171 -21.73 2.99 -5.74
CA ASN A 171 -22.13 2.02 -4.72
C ASN A 171 -20.96 1.07 -4.43
N THR A 172 -20.73 0.82 -3.15
CA THR A 172 -19.73 -0.17 -2.69
C THR A 172 -20.42 -1.14 -1.73
N ILE A 173 -20.28 -2.43 -2.00
CA ILE A 173 -20.73 -3.51 -1.12
C ILE A 173 -19.48 -4.23 -0.65
N SER A 174 -19.35 -4.42 0.65
CA SER A 174 -18.19 -5.09 1.24
C SER A 174 -18.59 -6.16 2.23
N THR A 175 -17.84 -7.24 2.26
CA THR A 175 -17.93 -8.32 3.23
C THR A 175 -16.60 -8.49 3.90
N LEU A 176 -16.59 -8.53 5.23
CA LEU A 176 -15.43 -8.82 6.05
C LEU A 176 -15.73 -10.06 6.90
N LYS A 177 -14.86 -11.04 6.86
CA LYS A 177 -14.95 -12.24 7.69
C LYS A 177 -13.63 -12.42 8.45
N ILE A 178 -13.72 -12.78 9.70
CA ILE A 178 -12.56 -13.05 10.56
C ILE A 178 -12.75 -14.43 11.16
N TYR A 179 -11.70 -15.25 11.14
CA TYR A 179 -11.72 -16.65 11.58
C TYR A 179 -10.62 -16.90 12.60
N ASP A 180 -10.81 -17.92 13.42
CA ASP A 180 -9.79 -18.50 14.31
C ASP A 180 -9.09 -17.47 15.21
N PHE A 181 -9.84 -16.49 15.69
CA PHE A 181 -9.33 -15.46 16.58
C PHE A 181 -9.59 -15.78 18.04
N LYS A 182 -8.83 -15.14 18.92
CA LYS A 182 -9.00 -15.19 20.38
C LYS A 182 -9.37 -13.80 20.91
N LEU A 183 -10.17 -13.79 21.96
CA LEU A 183 -10.43 -12.58 22.74
C LEU A 183 -9.81 -12.77 24.13
N LYS A 184 -8.91 -11.89 24.54
CA LYS A 184 -8.51 -11.78 25.93
C LYS A 184 -9.65 -11.15 26.71
N GLU A 185 -10.05 -11.80 27.81
CA GLU A 185 -10.90 -11.15 28.79
C GLU A 185 -10.19 -9.89 29.31
N LEU A 186 -10.96 -8.82 29.42
CA LEU A 186 -10.49 -7.49 29.86
C LEU A 186 -10.48 -7.44 31.38
#